data_4153178a2af8a60a5778e0af5b533d00
#
_entry.id   4153178a2af8a60a5778e0af5b533d00
#
_cell.length_a   1.000
_cell.length_b   1.000
_cell.length_c   1.000
_cell.angle_alpha   90.00
_cell.angle_beta   90.00
_cell.angle_gamma   90.00
#
_symmetry.space_group_name_H-M   'P 1'
#
loop_
_entity.id
_entity.type
_entity.pdbx_description
1 polymer ?
#
loop_
_entity_poly.entity_id
_entity_poly.type
_entity_poly.pdbx_seq_one_letter_code
_entity_poly.pdbx_strand_id
1 'polypeptide(L)'
;MTQYNTAMLPNGLRIIHRPSASPVVYCGYAVNAGTRDELSGEEGMAHFVEHMTFKGTEKRKALQILNCLERVGGDLNAFTGKEDTVYHAAILHEHTARAVDLLTDIVFNSTYPQADIDKEVEVICDEIDSYKDSPAEFIFDEFESMMYAGQPLGRDILGSAERLRQYTTADACRFARAHYQPDNAAFYVYGDVPFNQIVRTLNKLLPAATCGESVQNSAPTVSFAPPAERVVDKGTHQAHVLVGGPAYAGTAPRRFALIILNNMLGGPGMNSRLNLALREKAGLVYSVDSYLNTYPDTGFWNVYFGCDTHDVKRCRRLLERELCRFIDKPLTAAQLAAAKKQLCGQVGISTDASEGHALALGKTFAHYGLHRDIERIVSAINAVTADEVQRVAAEVYAPDRLTTLIYL
;
A
#
# COMPACT_ATOMS: atom_id res chain seq x y z
N MET A 1 -1.55 -27.00 -5.40
CA MET A 1 -1.35 -25.81 -6.27
C MET A 1 -2.60 -24.94 -6.22
N THR A 2 -2.49 -23.72 -5.78
CA THR A 2 -3.60 -22.77 -5.80
C THR A 2 -3.87 -22.40 -7.27
N GLN A 3 -5.06 -22.69 -7.77
CA GLN A 3 -5.39 -22.45 -9.17
C GLN A 3 -5.78 -20.97 -9.37
N TYR A 4 -5.08 -20.28 -10.26
CA TYR A 4 -5.47 -18.95 -10.72
C TYR A 4 -5.91 -19.03 -12.18
N ASN A 5 -6.94 -18.25 -12.52
CA ASN A 5 -7.37 -18.06 -13.90
C ASN A 5 -6.98 -16.64 -14.33
N THR A 6 -6.37 -16.49 -15.48
CA THR A 6 -5.98 -15.18 -16.03
C THR A 6 -6.46 -15.00 -17.46
N ALA A 7 -6.75 -13.78 -17.82
CA ALA A 7 -7.08 -13.39 -19.20
C ALA A 7 -6.60 -11.94 -19.45
N MET A 8 -6.47 -11.60 -20.71
CA MET A 8 -6.26 -10.23 -21.18
C MET A 8 -7.27 -9.91 -22.25
N LEU A 9 -7.99 -8.81 -22.11
CA LEU A 9 -8.97 -8.35 -23.09
C LEU A 9 -8.25 -7.66 -24.28
N PRO A 10 -8.95 -7.52 -25.45
CA PRO A 10 -8.37 -6.83 -26.61
C PRO A 10 -7.95 -5.37 -26.35
N ASN A 11 -8.54 -4.71 -25.35
CA ASN A 11 -8.21 -3.35 -24.92
C ASN A 11 -7.06 -3.29 -23.89
N GLY A 12 -6.37 -4.41 -23.63
CA GLY A 12 -5.24 -4.48 -22.72
C GLY A 12 -5.60 -4.75 -21.26
N LEU A 13 -6.90 -4.71 -20.86
CA LEU A 13 -7.27 -5.00 -19.47
C LEU A 13 -6.86 -6.43 -19.09
N ARG A 14 -6.08 -6.53 -18.02
CA ARG A 14 -5.65 -7.80 -17.42
C ARG A 14 -6.65 -8.23 -16.36
N ILE A 15 -7.00 -9.51 -16.35
CA ILE A 15 -7.98 -10.10 -15.44
C ILE A 15 -7.32 -11.25 -14.69
N ILE A 16 -7.48 -11.29 -13.36
CA ILE A 16 -7.06 -12.41 -12.53
C ILE A 16 -8.20 -12.87 -11.63
N HIS A 17 -8.38 -14.16 -11.53
CA HIS A 17 -9.37 -14.78 -10.66
C HIS A 17 -8.73 -15.86 -9.80
N ARG A 18 -8.97 -15.80 -8.50
CA ARG A 18 -8.72 -16.90 -7.56
C ARG A 18 -10.03 -17.50 -7.11
N PRO A 19 -10.33 -18.77 -7.49
CA PRO A 19 -11.51 -19.48 -7.00
C PRO A 19 -11.49 -19.65 -5.48
N SER A 20 -12.65 -19.51 -4.86
CA SER A 20 -12.87 -19.79 -3.43
C SER A 20 -14.28 -20.34 -3.26
N ALA A 21 -14.52 -21.20 -2.28
CA ALA A 21 -15.86 -21.70 -1.94
C ALA A 21 -16.66 -20.72 -1.05
N SER A 22 -16.11 -19.54 -0.74
CA SER A 22 -16.81 -18.52 0.04
C SER A 22 -18.03 -17.99 -0.73
N PRO A 23 -19.20 -17.79 -0.09
CA PRO A 23 -20.32 -17.11 -0.72
C PRO A 23 -20.05 -15.62 -0.96
N VAL A 24 -19.04 -15.05 -0.30
CA VAL A 24 -18.62 -13.66 -0.51
C VAL A 24 -17.57 -13.60 -1.60
N VAL A 25 -17.78 -12.69 -2.55
CA VAL A 25 -16.86 -12.36 -3.63
C VAL A 25 -16.24 -11.00 -3.34
N TYR A 26 -14.93 -10.95 -3.41
CA TYR A 26 -14.14 -9.72 -3.39
C TYR A 26 -13.65 -9.45 -4.81
N CYS A 27 -13.99 -8.30 -5.36
CA CYS A 27 -13.55 -7.94 -6.71
C CYS A 27 -13.24 -6.44 -6.81
N GLY A 28 -12.43 -6.06 -7.79
CA GLY A 28 -12.05 -4.66 -7.94
C GLY A 28 -11.11 -4.41 -9.09
N TYR A 29 -10.83 -3.14 -9.30
CA TYR A 29 -9.79 -2.65 -10.17
C TYR A 29 -8.61 -2.15 -9.34
N ALA A 30 -7.41 -2.58 -9.70
CA ALA A 30 -6.17 -1.94 -9.31
C ALA A 30 -5.66 -1.17 -10.53
N VAL A 31 -5.68 0.15 -10.43
CA VAL A 31 -5.17 1.07 -11.46
C VAL A 31 -3.75 1.45 -11.09
N ASN A 32 -2.79 1.30 -12.01
CA ASN A 32 -1.40 1.71 -11.80
C ASN A 32 -1.29 3.24 -11.94
N ALA A 33 -1.89 3.95 -11.01
CA ALA A 33 -1.84 5.39 -10.89
C ALA A 33 -2.00 5.77 -9.42
N GLY A 34 -1.03 6.47 -8.89
CA GLY A 34 -1.01 6.99 -7.54
C GLY A 34 -0.34 8.37 -7.50
N THR A 35 0.00 8.84 -6.32
CA THR A 35 0.62 10.17 -6.18
C THR A 35 2.00 10.26 -6.83
N ARG A 36 2.67 9.15 -7.05
CA ARG A 36 3.93 9.09 -7.79
C ARG A 36 3.79 9.51 -9.25
N ASP A 37 2.62 9.31 -9.84
CA ASP A 37 2.33 9.58 -11.25
C ASP A 37 1.85 11.01 -11.51
N GLU A 38 1.61 11.78 -10.45
CA GLU A 38 1.22 13.18 -10.53
C GLU A 38 2.34 14.04 -11.14
N LEU A 39 1.98 14.97 -11.99
CA LEU A 39 2.91 15.97 -12.49
C LEU A 39 3.17 17.04 -11.43
N SER A 40 4.19 17.87 -11.66
CA SER A 40 4.39 19.05 -10.82
C SER A 40 3.18 19.98 -10.94
N GLY A 41 2.59 20.34 -9.82
CA GLY A 41 1.36 21.10 -9.73
C GLY A 41 0.08 20.27 -9.76
N GLU A 42 0.18 18.94 -9.64
CA GLU A 42 -0.95 18.02 -9.50
C GLU A 42 -0.95 17.31 -8.13
N GLU A 43 -0.28 17.87 -7.13
CA GLU A 43 -0.13 17.26 -5.81
C GLU A 43 -1.51 17.02 -5.16
N GLY A 44 -1.80 15.73 -4.83
CA GLY A 44 -3.09 15.27 -4.30
C GLY A 44 -4.14 14.92 -5.36
N MET A 45 -3.81 15.00 -6.66
CA MET A 45 -4.76 14.73 -7.75
C MET A 45 -5.24 13.29 -7.78
N ALA A 46 -4.38 12.34 -7.50
CA ALA A 46 -4.76 10.92 -7.50
C ALA A 46 -5.85 10.63 -6.46
N HIS A 47 -5.67 11.12 -5.23
CA HIS A 47 -6.65 10.99 -4.16
C HIS A 47 -7.93 11.81 -4.45
N PHE A 48 -7.78 13.03 -4.95
CA PHE A 48 -8.91 13.84 -5.36
C PHE A 48 -9.77 13.17 -6.44
N VAL A 49 -9.17 12.55 -7.46
CA VAL A 49 -9.89 11.80 -8.49
C VAL A 49 -10.58 10.59 -7.91
N GLU A 50 -10.00 9.90 -6.93
CA GLU A 50 -10.64 8.80 -6.22
C GLU A 50 -11.96 9.25 -5.58
N HIS A 51 -11.95 10.32 -4.76
CA HIS A 51 -13.15 10.90 -4.15
C HIS A 51 -14.21 11.26 -5.18
N MET A 52 -13.79 11.91 -6.24
CA MET A 52 -14.68 12.37 -7.30
C MET A 52 -15.27 11.24 -8.15
N THR A 53 -14.65 10.05 -8.15
CA THR A 53 -15.16 8.86 -8.86
C THR A 53 -16.55 8.43 -8.36
N PHE A 54 -16.89 8.72 -7.10
CA PHE A 54 -18.19 8.39 -6.51
C PHE A 54 -19.28 9.47 -6.73
N LYS A 55 -18.96 10.59 -7.36
CA LYS A 55 -19.89 11.74 -7.51
C LYS A 55 -20.76 11.68 -8.76
N GLY A 56 -20.45 10.82 -9.69
CA GLY A 56 -21.30 10.59 -10.87
C GLY A 56 -20.57 10.05 -12.08
N THR A 57 -21.29 9.27 -12.88
CA THR A 57 -20.86 8.77 -14.17
C THR A 57 -21.81 9.26 -15.25
N GLU A 58 -21.52 8.95 -16.52
CA GLU A 58 -22.46 9.21 -17.62
C GLU A 58 -23.83 8.52 -17.42
N LYS A 59 -23.84 7.37 -16.68
CA LYS A 59 -25.04 6.55 -16.48
C LYS A 59 -25.69 6.73 -15.12
N ARG A 60 -24.91 7.09 -14.08
CA ARG A 60 -25.35 7.06 -12.69
C ARG A 60 -25.06 8.38 -11.97
N LYS A 61 -26.02 8.86 -11.20
CA LYS A 61 -25.81 9.93 -10.22
C LYS A 61 -25.19 9.36 -8.95
N ALA A 62 -24.55 10.19 -8.13
CA ALA A 62 -23.87 9.81 -6.87
C ALA A 62 -24.71 8.88 -5.99
N LEU A 63 -25.97 9.23 -5.71
CA LEU A 63 -26.85 8.41 -4.87
C LEU A 63 -27.15 7.03 -5.49
N GLN A 64 -27.12 6.89 -6.82
CA GLN A 64 -27.30 5.61 -7.49
C GLN A 64 -26.03 4.76 -7.40
N ILE A 65 -24.85 5.37 -7.38
CA ILE A 65 -23.58 4.71 -7.17
C ILE A 65 -23.55 4.15 -5.74
N LEU A 66 -23.75 4.98 -4.73
CA LEU A 66 -23.72 4.62 -3.32
C LEU A 66 -24.72 3.48 -3.00
N ASN A 67 -25.97 3.62 -3.46
CA ASN A 67 -27.00 2.61 -3.19
C ASN A 67 -26.87 1.34 -4.05
N CYS A 68 -25.97 1.30 -5.03
CA CYS A 68 -25.95 0.20 -5.99
C CYS A 68 -25.64 -1.15 -5.32
N LEU A 69 -24.61 -1.19 -4.46
CA LEU A 69 -24.25 -2.41 -3.74
C LEU A 69 -24.88 -2.47 -2.34
N GLU A 70 -25.00 -1.36 -1.64
CA GLU A 70 -25.56 -1.33 -0.28
C GLU A 70 -26.97 -1.91 -0.18
N ARG A 71 -27.81 -1.68 -1.18
CA ARG A 71 -29.19 -2.23 -1.22
C ARG A 71 -29.26 -3.77 -1.22
N VAL A 72 -28.17 -4.43 -1.54
CA VAL A 72 -28.06 -5.89 -1.54
C VAL A 72 -27.03 -6.38 -0.52
N GLY A 73 -26.63 -5.50 0.44
CA GLY A 73 -25.71 -5.83 1.52
C GLY A 73 -24.25 -5.94 1.07
N GLY A 74 -23.92 -5.36 -0.09
CA GLY A 74 -22.54 -5.28 -0.56
C GLY A 74 -21.84 -4.03 -0.05
N ASP A 75 -20.54 -4.08 0.06
CA ASP A 75 -19.64 -2.98 0.42
C ASP A 75 -18.88 -2.49 -0.81
N LEU A 76 -18.72 -1.16 -0.94
CA LEU A 76 -17.99 -0.49 -2.01
C LEU A 76 -16.99 0.48 -1.38
N ASN A 77 -15.73 0.33 -1.70
CA ASN A 77 -14.68 1.19 -1.14
C ASN A 77 -13.56 1.45 -2.16
N ALA A 78 -12.70 2.42 -1.84
CA ALA A 78 -11.51 2.70 -2.62
C ALA A 78 -10.39 3.22 -1.70
N PHE A 79 -9.17 3.20 -2.18
CA PHE A 79 -8.04 3.88 -1.54
C PHE A 79 -6.98 4.22 -2.57
N THR A 80 -6.28 5.30 -2.32
CA THR A 80 -5.15 5.77 -3.11
C THR A 80 -3.83 5.55 -2.38
N GLY A 81 -2.88 4.94 -3.06
CA GLY A 81 -1.51 4.79 -2.60
C GLY A 81 -0.54 5.66 -3.41
N LYS A 82 0.76 5.43 -3.19
CA LYS A 82 1.81 6.13 -3.94
C LYS A 82 1.87 5.69 -5.41
N GLU A 83 1.54 4.45 -5.72
CA GLU A 83 1.69 3.86 -7.06
C GLU A 83 0.41 3.25 -7.62
N ASP A 84 -0.64 3.17 -6.84
CA ASP A 84 -1.89 2.58 -7.27
C ASP A 84 -3.10 3.24 -6.62
N THR A 85 -4.22 3.22 -7.32
CA THR A 85 -5.55 3.48 -6.78
C THR A 85 -6.40 2.22 -6.96
N VAL A 86 -7.02 1.75 -5.88
CA VAL A 86 -7.80 0.52 -5.89
C VAL A 86 -9.26 0.82 -5.59
N TYR A 87 -10.15 0.39 -6.47
CA TYR A 87 -11.61 0.41 -6.29
C TYR A 87 -12.09 -1.01 -6.08
N HIS A 88 -12.76 -1.30 -4.98
CA HIS A 88 -13.11 -2.67 -4.64
C HIS A 88 -14.50 -2.80 -4.03
N ALA A 89 -15.02 -4.01 -4.12
CA ALA A 89 -16.30 -4.38 -3.53
C ALA A 89 -16.23 -5.77 -2.89
N ALA A 90 -16.95 -5.91 -1.78
CA ALA A 90 -17.31 -7.19 -1.18
C ALA A 90 -18.81 -7.42 -1.34
N ILE A 91 -19.20 -8.57 -1.90
CA ILE A 91 -20.61 -8.84 -2.22
C ILE A 91 -20.91 -10.34 -2.26
N LEU A 92 -22.16 -10.73 -2.06
CA LEU A 92 -22.57 -12.12 -2.28
C LEU A 92 -22.45 -12.49 -3.75
N HIS A 93 -22.05 -13.74 -4.02
CA HIS A 93 -21.74 -14.23 -5.37
C HIS A 93 -22.87 -14.01 -6.39
N GLU A 94 -24.15 -14.09 -5.98
CA GLU A 94 -25.31 -13.87 -6.84
C GLU A 94 -25.42 -12.42 -7.37
N HIS A 95 -24.76 -11.47 -6.71
CA HIS A 95 -24.74 -10.06 -7.09
C HIS A 95 -23.45 -9.61 -7.79
N THR A 96 -22.53 -10.53 -8.08
CA THR A 96 -21.22 -10.20 -8.68
C THR A 96 -21.33 -9.39 -9.97
N ALA A 97 -22.28 -9.72 -10.83
CA ALA A 97 -22.48 -8.97 -12.09
C ALA A 97 -22.81 -7.49 -11.85
N ARG A 98 -23.52 -7.17 -10.77
CA ARG A 98 -23.84 -5.81 -10.35
C ARG A 98 -22.56 -5.05 -9.89
N ALA A 99 -21.70 -5.72 -9.11
CA ALA A 99 -20.44 -5.13 -8.68
C ALA A 99 -19.50 -4.88 -9.87
N VAL A 100 -19.39 -5.83 -10.79
CA VAL A 100 -18.56 -5.69 -12.01
C VAL A 100 -19.04 -4.51 -12.86
N ASP A 101 -20.35 -4.37 -13.07
CA ASP A 101 -20.94 -3.27 -13.85
C ASP A 101 -20.71 -1.91 -13.17
N LEU A 102 -20.93 -1.82 -11.85
CA LEU A 102 -20.70 -0.59 -11.09
C LEU A 102 -19.23 -0.18 -11.10
N LEU A 103 -18.34 -1.08 -10.71
CA LEU A 103 -16.90 -0.81 -10.64
C LEU A 103 -16.34 -0.37 -12.00
N THR A 104 -16.77 -1.04 -13.07
CA THR A 104 -16.37 -0.66 -14.44
C THR A 104 -16.87 0.74 -14.81
N ASP A 105 -18.10 1.07 -14.44
CA ASP A 105 -18.70 2.36 -14.74
C ASP A 105 -18.01 3.51 -13.98
N ILE A 106 -17.78 3.34 -12.68
CA ILE A 106 -17.13 4.39 -11.87
C ILE A 106 -15.66 4.59 -12.23
N VAL A 107 -14.93 3.53 -12.58
CA VAL A 107 -13.48 3.65 -12.91
C VAL A 107 -13.28 4.30 -14.29
N PHE A 108 -14.10 3.96 -15.28
CA PHE A 108 -13.82 4.38 -16.66
C PHE A 108 -14.79 5.44 -17.23
N ASN A 109 -15.91 5.72 -16.56
CA ASN A 109 -16.92 6.64 -17.08
C ASN A 109 -17.31 7.76 -16.12
N SER A 110 -16.51 8.05 -15.11
CA SER A 110 -16.75 9.15 -14.18
C SER A 110 -16.65 10.51 -14.87
N THR A 111 -17.51 11.46 -14.47
CA THR A 111 -17.70 12.76 -15.15
C THR A 111 -17.15 13.93 -14.37
N TYR A 112 -16.83 13.74 -13.09
CA TYR A 112 -16.22 14.76 -12.21
C TYR A 112 -16.97 16.11 -12.22
N PRO A 113 -18.27 16.17 -11.83
CA PRO A 113 -19.05 17.40 -11.94
C PRO A 113 -18.50 18.54 -11.08
N GLN A 114 -18.35 19.75 -11.65
CA GLN A 114 -17.76 20.90 -10.93
C GLN A 114 -18.52 21.25 -9.64
N ALA A 115 -19.85 21.19 -9.66
CA ALA A 115 -20.66 21.49 -8.48
C ALA A 115 -20.45 20.50 -7.31
N ASP A 116 -19.98 19.30 -7.60
CA ASP A 116 -19.60 18.29 -6.57
C ASP A 116 -18.13 18.45 -6.19
N ILE A 117 -17.24 18.86 -7.11
CA ILE A 117 -15.86 19.24 -6.81
C ILE A 117 -15.83 20.34 -5.75
N ASP A 118 -16.58 21.42 -5.94
CA ASP A 118 -16.61 22.58 -5.04
C ASP A 118 -17.00 22.20 -3.60
N LYS A 119 -17.74 21.11 -3.41
CA LYS A 119 -18.11 20.59 -2.11
C LYS A 119 -17.09 19.60 -1.56
N GLU A 120 -16.61 18.70 -2.42
CA GLU A 120 -15.73 17.61 -2.01
C GLU A 120 -14.34 18.10 -1.63
N VAL A 121 -13.89 19.17 -2.26
CA VAL A 121 -12.62 19.83 -1.88
C VAL A 121 -12.59 20.19 -0.40
N GLU A 122 -13.68 20.73 0.15
CA GLU A 122 -13.72 21.07 1.57
C GLU A 122 -13.75 19.78 2.45
N VAL A 123 -14.39 18.70 2.00
CA VAL A 123 -14.36 17.40 2.70
C VAL A 123 -12.92 16.86 2.76
N ILE A 124 -12.18 16.93 1.65
CA ILE A 124 -10.78 16.48 1.62
C ILE A 124 -9.88 17.44 2.45
N CYS A 125 -10.18 18.73 2.49
CA CYS A 125 -9.46 19.67 3.37
C CYS A 125 -9.68 19.32 4.85
N ASP A 126 -10.90 18.97 5.25
CA ASP A 126 -11.23 18.52 6.61
C ASP A 126 -10.50 17.20 6.92
N GLU A 127 -10.36 16.30 5.94
CA GLU A 127 -9.59 15.06 6.09
C GLU A 127 -8.09 15.34 6.29
N ILE A 128 -7.51 16.25 5.51
CA ILE A 128 -6.11 16.70 5.69
C ILE A 128 -5.88 17.21 7.10
N ASP A 129 -6.78 18.04 7.62
CA ASP A 129 -6.63 18.63 8.94
C ASP A 129 -6.81 17.55 10.04
N SER A 130 -7.82 16.67 9.90
CA SER A 130 -8.03 15.54 10.81
C SER A 130 -6.82 14.60 10.86
N TYR A 131 -6.20 14.36 9.70
CA TYR A 131 -5.02 13.49 9.60
C TYR A 131 -3.79 14.12 10.26
N LYS A 132 -3.60 15.45 10.11
CA LYS A 132 -2.53 16.19 10.80
C LYS A 132 -2.71 16.21 12.31
N ASP A 133 -3.95 16.14 12.78
CA ASP A 133 -4.29 16.06 14.22
C ASP A 133 -4.06 14.64 14.80
N SER A 134 -3.65 13.67 13.98
CA SER A 134 -3.26 12.32 14.40
C SER A 134 -1.73 12.13 14.27
N PRO A 135 -0.91 12.58 15.24
CA PRO A 135 0.56 12.51 15.15
C PRO A 135 1.09 11.09 14.96
N ALA A 136 0.39 10.09 15.51
CA ALA A 136 0.76 8.68 15.40
C ALA A 136 0.62 8.12 13.97
N GLU A 137 -0.25 8.72 13.15
CA GLU A 137 -0.46 8.34 11.75
C GLU A 137 0.36 9.24 10.84
N PHE A 138 0.26 10.54 11.01
CA PHE A 138 0.93 11.54 10.17
C PHE A 138 2.46 11.40 10.15
N ILE A 139 3.07 10.90 11.23
CA ILE A 139 4.52 10.70 11.32
C ILE A 139 5.07 9.76 10.24
N PHE A 140 4.26 8.80 9.75
CA PHE A 140 4.68 7.86 8.70
C PHE A 140 4.84 8.56 7.35
N ASP A 141 3.90 9.42 6.97
CA ASP A 141 3.97 10.15 5.71
C ASP A 141 5.07 11.21 5.72
N GLU A 142 5.22 11.92 6.85
CA GLU A 142 6.31 12.89 6.99
C GLU A 142 7.68 12.20 6.96
N PHE A 143 7.80 10.99 7.54
CA PHE A 143 9.02 10.18 7.44
C PHE A 143 9.31 9.75 6.00
N GLU A 144 8.31 9.27 5.28
CA GLU A 144 8.46 8.89 3.88
C GLU A 144 8.82 10.10 3.01
N SER A 145 8.23 11.25 3.27
CA SER A 145 8.58 12.51 2.63
C SER A 145 10.04 12.93 2.88
N MET A 146 10.57 12.65 4.09
CA MET A 146 12.00 12.84 4.39
C MET A 146 12.88 11.86 3.60
N MET A 147 12.48 10.59 3.50
CA MET A 147 13.25 9.56 2.78
C MET A 147 13.37 9.87 1.29
N TYR A 148 12.31 10.41 0.68
CA TYR A 148 12.22 10.70 -0.76
C TYR A 148 12.09 12.21 -1.04
N ALA A 149 12.76 13.05 -0.25
CA ALA A 149 12.65 14.49 -0.37
C ALA A 149 12.94 14.99 -1.80
N GLY A 150 12.02 15.82 -2.32
CA GLY A 150 12.13 16.39 -3.68
C GLY A 150 11.78 15.42 -4.81
N GLN A 151 11.26 14.24 -4.51
CA GLN A 151 10.86 13.23 -5.49
C GLN A 151 9.36 12.92 -5.40
N PRO A 152 8.76 12.36 -6.47
CA PRO A 152 7.34 12.02 -6.49
C PRO A 152 6.88 11.12 -5.34
N LEU A 153 7.68 10.11 -4.95
CA LEU A 153 7.36 9.23 -3.80
C LEU A 153 7.30 9.97 -2.46
N GLY A 154 7.98 11.10 -2.31
CA GLY A 154 7.95 11.91 -1.09
C GLY A 154 6.76 12.87 -1.01
N ARG A 155 5.88 12.92 -2.02
CA ARG A 155 4.67 13.75 -1.99
C ARG A 155 3.64 13.18 -1.03
N ASP A 156 2.87 14.08 -0.39
CA ASP A 156 1.72 13.71 0.42
C ASP A 156 0.61 13.14 -0.48
N ILE A 157 -0.05 12.06 -0.04
CA ILE A 157 -1.15 11.45 -0.79
C ILE A 157 -2.36 12.40 -0.85
N LEU A 158 -2.63 13.09 0.24
CA LEU A 158 -3.75 14.03 0.33
C LEU A 158 -3.47 15.36 -0.38
N GLY A 159 -2.21 15.66 -0.70
CA GLY A 159 -1.81 16.93 -1.28
C GLY A 159 -1.90 18.10 -0.29
N SER A 160 -2.37 19.25 -0.75
CA SER A 160 -2.56 20.43 0.10
C SER A 160 -3.89 21.14 -0.19
N ALA A 161 -4.51 21.70 0.86
CA ALA A 161 -5.78 22.43 0.75
C ALA A 161 -5.70 23.59 -0.27
N GLU A 162 -4.54 24.27 -0.33
CA GLU A 162 -4.32 25.35 -1.29
C GLU A 162 -4.39 24.85 -2.74
N ARG A 163 -3.80 23.70 -3.01
CA ARG A 163 -3.79 23.11 -4.35
C ARG A 163 -5.14 22.52 -4.73
N LEU A 164 -5.77 21.79 -3.82
CA LEU A 164 -7.08 21.16 -4.03
C LEU A 164 -8.14 22.17 -4.44
N ARG A 165 -8.17 23.37 -3.81
CA ARG A 165 -9.13 24.45 -4.15
C ARG A 165 -8.97 25.03 -5.56
N GLN A 166 -7.92 24.67 -6.28
CA GLN A 166 -7.68 25.11 -7.65
C GLN A 166 -8.14 24.09 -8.70
N TYR A 167 -8.48 22.87 -8.27
CA TYR A 167 -8.83 21.78 -9.18
C TYR A 167 -10.20 21.95 -9.82
N THR A 168 -10.26 21.59 -11.08
CA THR A 168 -11.45 21.68 -11.92
C THR A 168 -11.80 20.33 -12.52
N THR A 169 -13.02 20.20 -13.07
CA THR A 169 -13.42 19.06 -13.90
C THR A 169 -12.40 18.75 -15.00
N ALA A 170 -11.80 19.79 -15.62
CA ALA A 170 -10.83 19.59 -16.69
C ALA A 170 -9.54 18.94 -16.18
N ASP A 171 -9.10 19.26 -14.97
CA ASP A 171 -7.91 18.68 -14.34
C ASP A 171 -8.13 17.21 -14.00
N ALA A 172 -9.25 16.89 -13.35
CA ALA A 172 -9.64 15.51 -13.05
C ALA A 172 -9.76 14.66 -14.32
N CYS A 173 -10.45 15.18 -15.35
CA CYS A 173 -10.58 14.50 -16.64
C CYS A 173 -9.22 14.29 -17.33
N ARG A 174 -8.29 15.24 -17.22
CA ARG A 174 -6.94 15.10 -17.78
C ARG A 174 -6.19 13.97 -17.11
N PHE A 175 -6.17 13.92 -15.77
CA PHE A 175 -5.54 12.87 -15.01
C PHE A 175 -6.16 11.50 -15.29
N ALA A 176 -7.49 11.40 -15.26
CA ALA A 176 -8.20 10.17 -15.57
C ALA A 176 -7.93 9.66 -17.00
N ARG A 177 -7.91 10.54 -18.00
CA ARG A 177 -7.58 10.16 -19.37
C ARG A 177 -6.14 9.67 -19.53
N ALA A 178 -5.21 10.21 -18.76
CA ALA A 178 -3.81 9.78 -18.81
C ALA A 178 -3.60 8.42 -18.13
N HIS A 179 -4.30 8.14 -17.04
CA HIS A 179 -3.97 7.03 -16.15
C HIS A 179 -5.04 5.95 -16.05
N TYR A 180 -6.32 6.30 -16.13
CA TYR A 180 -7.45 5.36 -15.98
C TYR A 180 -7.79 4.73 -17.33
N GLN A 181 -6.85 3.92 -17.83
CA GLN A 181 -6.98 3.19 -19.07
C GLN A 181 -7.02 1.68 -18.80
N PRO A 182 -7.75 0.89 -19.60
CA PRO A 182 -7.84 -0.56 -19.39
C PRO A 182 -6.47 -1.27 -19.37
N ASP A 183 -5.53 -0.87 -20.18
CA ASP A 183 -4.18 -1.44 -20.26
C ASP A 183 -3.29 -1.05 -19.07
N ASN A 184 -3.64 0.05 -18.37
CA ASN A 184 -2.99 0.49 -17.13
C ASN A 184 -3.66 -0.06 -15.86
N ALA A 185 -4.65 -0.95 -16.00
CA ALA A 185 -5.42 -1.51 -14.90
C ALA A 185 -5.39 -3.05 -14.89
N ALA A 186 -5.70 -3.60 -13.74
CA ALA A 186 -6.00 -5.02 -13.59
C ALA A 186 -7.34 -5.19 -12.85
N PHE A 187 -8.21 -6.04 -13.38
CA PHE A 187 -9.42 -6.49 -12.67
C PHE A 187 -9.13 -7.77 -11.93
N TYR A 188 -9.40 -7.81 -10.65
CA TYR A 188 -9.21 -9.01 -9.83
C TYR A 188 -10.52 -9.49 -9.23
N VAL A 189 -10.62 -10.81 -9.07
CA VAL A 189 -11.76 -11.47 -8.42
C VAL A 189 -11.24 -12.58 -7.51
N TYR A 190 -11.77 -12.62 -6.28
CA TYR A 190 -11.58 -13.70 -5.34
C TYR A 190 -12.95 -14.19 -4.88
N GLY A 191 -13.33 -15.43 -5.19
CA GLY A 191 -14.62 -15.98 -4.80
C GLY A 191 -15.16 -17.06 -5.74
N ASP A 192 -16.38 -17.52 -5.44
CA ASP A 192 -17.09 -18.55 -6.22
C ASP A 192 -17.84 -17.90 -7.39
N VAL A 193 -17.13 -17.70 -8.49
CA VAL A 193 -17.73 -17.16 -9.73
C VAL A 193 -17.16 -17.85 -10.95
N PRO A 194 -17.96 -18.08 -12.01
CA PRO A 194 -17.47 -18.61 -13.27
C PRO A 194 -16.57 -17.61 -13.99
N PHE A 195 -15.26 -17.88 -14.09
CA PHE A 195 -14.28 -16.98 -14.70
C PHE A 195 -14.69 -16.49 -16.10
N ASN A 196 -15.17 -17.41 -16.95
CA ASN A 196 -15.62 -17.06 -18.30
C ASN A 196 -16.79 -16.07 -18.33
N GLN A 197 -17.61 -16.03 -17.28
CA GLN A 197 -18.70 -15.06 -17.15
C GLN A 197 -18.12 -13.66 -16.87
N ILE A 198 -17.14 -13.55 -15.97
CA ILE A 198 -16.44 -12.29 -15.69
C ILE A 198 -15.80 -11.73 -16.96
N VAL A 199 -15.03 -12.57 -17.68
CA VAL A 199 -14.37 -12.16 -18.92
C VAL A 199 -15.39 -11.66 -19.96
N ARG A 200 -16.49 -12.38 -20.16
CA ARG A 200 -17.55 -11.95 -21.09
C ARG A 200 -18.23 -10.65 -20.67
N THR A 201 -18.49 -10.48 -19.36
CA THR A 201 -19.13 -9.28 -18.82
C THR A 201 -18.22 -8.06 -19.05
N LEU A 202 -16.95 -8.16 -18.67
CA LEU A 202 -15.98 -7.08 -18.86
C LEU A 202 -15.78 -6.74 -20.34
N ASN A 203 -15.68 -7.75 -21.21
CA ASN A 203 -15.54 -7.52 -22.65
C ASN A 203 -16.77 -6.85 -23.28
N LYS A 204 -17.96 -7.03 -22.69
CA LYS A 204 -19.18 -6.33 -23.11
C LYS A 204 -19.22 -4.88 -22.60
N LEU A 205 -18.75 -4.64 -21.39
CA LEU A 205 -18.76 -3.32 -20.76
C LEU A 205 -17.68 -2.39 -21.30
N LEU A 206 -16.53 -2.96 -21.68
CA LEU A 206 -15.35 -2.25 -22.18
C LEU A 206 -15.06 -2.68 -23.63
N PRO A 207 -15.62 -1.99 -24.63
CA PRO A 207 -15.37 -2.34 -26.03
C PRO A 207 -13.91 -2.17 -26.42
N ALA A 208 -13.50 -2.89 -27.47
CA ALA A 208 -12.11 -3.02 -27.92
C ALA A 208 -11.47 -1.72 -28.48
N ALA A 209 -12.20 -0.64 -28.59
CA ALA A 209 -11.72 0.60 -29.19
C ALA A 209 -11.27 1.60 -28.12
N THR A 210 -10.10 2.09 -28.36
CA THR A 210 -9.32 3.19 -27.83
C THR A 210 -8.27 2.79 -26.77
N CYS A 211 -7.15 2.24 -27.27
CA CYS A 211 -5.89 2.53 -26.62
C CYS A 211 -5.66 4.04 -26.73
N GLY A 212 -5.94 4.79 -25.66
CA GLY A 212 -5.28 6.09 -25.48
C GLY A 212 -3.78 5.82 -25.47
N GLU A 213 -2.97 6.77 -25.87
CA GLU A 213 -1.52 6.65 -25.68
C GLU A 213 -1.30 6.56 -24.16
N SER A 214 -1.10 5.34 -23.65
CA SER A 214 -0.71 5.15 -22.26
C SER A 214 0.60 5.90 -22.08
N VAL A 215 0.60 6.87 -21.17
CA VAL A 215 1.82 7.58 -20.79
C VAL A 215 2.67 6.56 -20.02
N GLN A 216 3.56 5.86 -20.73
CA GLN A 216 4.64 5.12 -20.08
C GLN A 216 5.58 6.17 -19.47
N ASN A 217 5.24 6.60 -18.27
CA ASN A 217 6.20 7.34 -17.48
C ASN A 217 7.35 6.40 -17.16
N SER A 218 8.48 6.59 -17.83
CA SER A 218 9.74 6.06 -17.32
C SER A 218 9.98 6.77 -15.98
N ALA A 219 9.59 6.11 -14.91
CA ALA A 219 9.78 6.67 -13.57
C ALA A 219 11.26 7.05 -13.40
N PRO A 220 11.55 8.28 -12.95
CA PRO A 220 12.93 8.68 -12.71
C PRO A 220 13.57 7.72 -11.70
N THR A 221 14.86 7.46 -11.85
CA THR A 221 15.63 6.64 -10.91
C THR A 221 15.44 7.21 -9.50
N VAL A 222 14.87 6.40 -8.61
CA VAL A 222 14.63 6.81 -7.22
C VAL A 222 15.96 6.87 -6.48
N SER A 223 16.18 7.97 -5.77
CA SER A 223 17.32 8.17 -4.86
C SER A 223 16.82 8.51 -3.47
N PHE A 224 17.56 8.10 -2.45
CA PHE A 224 17.25 8.46 -1.08
C PHE A 224 17.86 9.82 -0.72
N ALA A 225 17.14 10.60 0.07
CA ALA A 225 17.73 11.77 0.72
C ALA A 225 18.85 11.33 1.69
N PRO A 226 19.83 12.19 1.95
CA PRO A 226 20.83 11.91 2.99
C PRO A 226 20.18 11.64 4.35
N PRO A 227 20.72 10.73 5.16
CA PRO A 227 20.22 10.47 6.51
C PRO A 227 20.14 11.75 7.34
N ALA A 228 19.02 11.91 8.04
CA ALA A 228 18.73 13.12 8.81
C ALA A 228 18.03 12.79 10.13
N GLU A 229 18.19 13.66 11.11
CA GLU A 229 17.40 13.67 12.34
C GLU A 229 16.56 14.95 12.38
N ARG A 230 15.25 14.79 12.58
CA ARG A 230 14.31 15.89 12.70
C ARG A 230 13.46 15.71 13.95
N VAL A 231 13.39 16.76 14.75
CA VAL A 231 12.54 16.82 15.94
C VAL A 231 11.54 17.93 15.72
N VAL A 232 10.26 17.62 15.91
CA VAL A 232 9.15 18.56 15.75
C VAL A 232 8.34 18.56 17.03
N ASP A 233 8.12 19.73 17.60
CA ASP A 233 7.20 19.90 18.73
C ASP A 233 5.77 19.98 18.21
N LYS A 234 4.99 18.96 18.51
CA LYS A 234 3.56 18.84 18.17
C LYS A 234 2.68 19.03 19.43
N GLY A 235 3.28 19.25 20.60
CA GLY A 235 2.56 19.38 21.86
C GLY A 235 1.87 18.09 22.29
N THR A 236 2.40 16.93 21.93
CA THR A 236 1.80 15.63 22.23
C THR A 236 2.13 15.16 23.66
N HIS A 237 1.23 14.41 24.30
CA HIS A 237 1.49 13.82 25.63
C HIS A 237 2.61 12.76 25.59
N GLN A 238 2.71 12.03 24.49
CA GLN A 238 3.74 11.04 24.25
C GLN A 238 4.59 11.46 23.06
N ALA A 239 5.87 11.14 23.12
CA ALA A 239 6.71 11.23 21.94
C ALA A 239 6.39 10.10 20.97
N HIS A 240 6.27 10.44 19.69
CA HIS A 240 6.21 9.48 18.59
C HIS A 240 7.55 9.47 17.88
N VAL A 241 8.11 8.30 17.67
CA VAL A 241 9.46 8.16 17.11
C VAL A 241 9.44 7.18 15.96
N LEU A 242 9.95 7.61 14.82
CA LEU A 242 10.30 6.76 13.69
C LEU A 242 11.80 6.77 13.46
N VAL A 243 12.39 5.59 13.35
CA VAL A 243 13.79 5.37 12.96
C VAL A 243 13.83 4.36 11.83
N GLY A 244 14.48 4.69 10.73
CA GLY A 244 14.54 3.79 9.58
C GLY A 244 15.55 4.22 8.53
N GLY A 245 15.48 3.59 7.38
CA GLY A 245 16.41 3.90 6.29
C GLY A 245 16.07 3.15 5.00
N PRO A 246 16.92 3.29 3.97
CA PRO A 246 16.76 2.61 2.69
C PRO A 246 16.64 1.10 2.82
N ALA A 247 15.78 0.51 2.00
CA ALA A 247 15.59 -0.93 1.89
C ALA A 247 15.61 -1.39 0.42
N TYR A 248 15.31 -2.65 0.20
CA TYR A 248 15.29 -3.23 -1.14
C TYR A 248 13.95 -3.03 -1.83
N ALA A 249 14.03 -2.91 -3.15
CA ALA A 249 12.87 -2.98 -4.04
C ALA A 249 12.08 -4.28 -3.85
N GLY A 250 10.77 -4.22 -4.14
CA GLY A 250 9.89 -5.38 -4.08
C GLY A 250 10.26 -6.53 -5.02
N THR A 251 11.08 -6.27 -6.04
CA THR A 251 11.60 -7.28 -6.98
C THR A 251 12.96 -7.89 -6.57
N ALA A 252 13.67 -7.26 -5.60
CA ALA A 252 15.02 -7.67 -5.23
C ALA A 252 15.04 -9.04 -4.52
N PRO A 253 15.92 -9.98 -4.90
CA PRO A 253 16.01 -11.29 -4.23
C PRO A 253 16.31 -11.20 -2.74
N ARG A 254 17.19 -10.28 -2.33
CA ARG A 254 17.61 -10.06 -0.93
C ARG A 254 16.49 -9.58 -0.01
N ARG A 255 15.32 -9.15 -0.57
CA ARG A 255 14.18 -8.74 0.26
C ARG A 255 13.72 -9.81 1.24
N PHE A 256 13.86 -11.10 0.91
CA PHE A 256 13.43 -12.18 1.80
C PHE A 256 14.27 -12.27 3.08
N ALA A 257 15.57 -12.01 3.00
CA ALA A 257 16.41 -11.89 4.19
C ALA A 257 16.03 -10.67 5.03
N LEU A 258 15.70 -9.55 4.40
CA LEU A 258 15.22 -8.36 5.10
C LEU A 258 13.83 -8.58 5.73
N ILE A 259 12.92 -9.28 5.07
CA ILE A 259 11.60 -9.64 5.63
C ILE A 259 11.78 -10.51 6.90
N ILE A 260 12.71 -11.47 6.90
CA ILE A 260 13.05 -12.26 8.10
C ILE A 260 13.59 -11.35 9.21
N LEU A 261 14.55 -10.47 8.89
CA LEU A 261 15.12 -9.51 9.84
C LEU A 261 14.04 -8.61 10.44
N ASN A 262 13.21 -8.01 9.61
CA ASN A 262 12.14 -7.10 10.02
C ASN A 262 11.15 -7.82 10.95
N ASN A 263 10.75 -9.05 10.59
CA ASN A 263 9.84 -9.87 11.41
C ASN A 263 10.46 -10.23 12.78
N MET A 264 11.76 -10.52 12.83
CA MET A 264 12.47 -10.78 14.08
C MET A 264 12.67 -9.52 14.91
N LEU A 265 12.89 -8.37 14.27
CA LEU A 265 13.15 -7.09 14.92
C LEU A 265 11.89 -6.58 15.64
N GLY A 266 10.83 -6.32 14.91
CA GLY A 266 9.60 -5.72 15.40
C GLY A 266 8.36 -6.19 14.64
N GLY A 267 8.33 -7.44 14.18
CA GLY A 267 7.14 -8.04 13.56
C GLY A 267 6.02 -8.28 14.58
N PRO A 268 4.85 -8.75 14.13
CA PRO A 268 3.61 -8.81 14.92
C PRO A 268 3.66 -9.80 16.10
N GLY A 269 4.73 -10.59 16.21
CA GLY A 269 4.88 -11.53 17.32
C GLY A 269 5.35 -10.85 18.61
N MET A 270 4.72 -11.16 19.74
CA MET A 270 5.15 -10.67 21.07
C MET A 270 6.60 -11.05 21.42
N ASN A 271 7.16 -12.03 20.74
CA ASN A 271 8.54 -12.49 20.88
C ASN A 271 9.53 -11.71 20.00
N SER A 272 9.10 -10.68 19.29
CA SER A 272 10.01 -9.82 18.53
C SER A 272 11.03 -9.13 19.46
N ARG A 273 12.24 -8.87 18.94
CA ARG A 273 13.35 -8.38 19.78
C ARG A 273 13.05 -7.03 20.42
N LEU A 274 12.42 -6.12 19.68
CA LEU A 274 12.07 -4.79 20.20
C LEU A 274 10.95 -4.88 21.22
N ASN A 275 9.91 -5.69 20.99
CA ASN A 275 8.86 -5.90 21.98
C ASN A 275 9.45 -6.43 23.30
N LEU A 276 10.31 -7.44 23.21
CA LEU A 276 11.00 -7.97 24.41
C LEU A 276 11.92 -6.94 25.09
N ALA A 277 12.61 -6.09 24.32
CA ALA A 277 13.59 -5.16 24.87
C ALA A 277 12.95 -3.88 25.44
N LEU A 278 12.00 -3.27 24.72
CA LEU A 278 11.42 -1.97 25.07
C LEU A 278 10.16 -2.10 25.91
N ARG A 279 9.29 -3.08 25.59
CA ARG A 279 8.02 -3.27 26.29
C ARG A 279 8.19 -4.21 27.47
N GLU A 280 8.52 -5.49 27.23
CA GLU A 280 8.47 -6.51 28.29
C GLU A 280 9.52 -6.31 29.39
N LYS A 281 10.76 -5.98 29.00
CA LYS A 281 11.89 -5.85 29.96
C LYS A 281 12.03 -4.44 30.51
N ALA A 282 11.80 -3.44 29.69
CA ALA A 282 12.07 -2.06 30.07
C ALA A 282 10.80 -1.28 30.46
N GLY A 283 9.62 -1.70 30.00
CA GLY A 283 8.34 -1.05 30.31
C GLY A 283 8.24 0.38 29.78
N LEU A 284 8.90 0.69 28.65
CA LEU A 284 9.03 2.06 28.14
C LEU A 284 8.01 2.41 27.07
N VAL A 285 7.45 1.42 26.40
CA VAL A 285 6.54 1.60 25.27
C VAL A 285 5.32 0.70 25.44
N TYR A 286 4.16 1.15 24.92
CA TYR A 286 2.97 0.30 24.83
C TYR A 286 3.06 -0.66 23.63
N SER A 287 3.49 -0.13 22.49
CA SER A 287 3.75 -0.91 21.28
C SER A 287 5.04 -0.46 20.61
N VAL A 288 5.66 -1.37 19.88
CA VAL A 288 6.80 -1.10 19.01
C VAL A 288 6.74 -2.04 17.83
N ASP A 289 6.69 -1.46 16.64
CA ASP A 289 6.48 -2.20 15.40
C ASP A 289 7.54 -1.82 14.38
N SER A 290 7.94 -2.79 13.56
CA SER A 290 8.85 -2.58 12.45
C SER A 290 8.13 -2.83 11.13
N TYR A 291 8.20 -1.85 10.24
CA TYR A 291 7.53 -1.86 8.94
C TYR A 291 8.54 -1.94 7.80
N LEU A 292 8.11 -2.53 6.71
CA LEU A 292 8.87 -2.62 5.47
C LEU A 292 7.95 -2.20 4.32
N ASN A 293 8.22 -1.02 3.78
CA ASN A 293 7.52 -0.50 2.62
C ASN A 293 8.34 -0.80 1.37
N THR A 294 7.72 -1.47 0.42
CA THR A 294 8.38 -1.90 -0.82
C THR A 294 7.62 -1.41 -2.04
N TYR A 295 8.34 -0.76 -2.93
CA TYR A 295 7.91 -0.36 -4.25
C TYR A 295 8.58 -1.24 -5.32
N PRO A 296 8.12 -1.26 -6.56
CA PRO A 296 8.73 -2.07 -7.63
C PRO A 296 10.24 -1.86 -7.81
N ASP A 297 10.71 -0.64 -7.63
CA ASP A 297 12.09 -0.18 -7.90
C ASP A 297 12.86 0.29 -6.66
N THR A 298 12.20 0.44 -5.51
CA THR A 298 12.81 0.93 -4.26
C THR A 298 12.10 0.36 -3.03
N GLY A 299 12.48 0.79 -1.84
CA GLY A 299 11.82 0.48 -0.58
C GLY A 299 12.53 1.12 0.60
N PHE A 300 11.84 1.25 1.72
CA PHE A 300 12.42 1.66 2.99
C PHE A 300 11.86 0.83 4.14
N TRP A 301 12.56 0.81 5.24
CA TRP A 301 12.11 0.20 6.48
C TRP A 301 12.07 1.24 7.57
N ASN A 302 11.22 1.04 8.55
CA ASN A 302 11.20 1.86 9.76
C ASN A 302 10.75 1.07 10.98
N VAL A 303 11.10 1.59 12.16
CA VAL A 303 10.58 1.18 13.46
C VAL A 303 9.85 2.36 14.05
N TYR A 304 8.59 2.14 14.43
CA TYR A 304 7.77 3.09 15.16
C TYR A 304 7.60 2.67 16.62
N PHE A 305 7.66 3.63 17.53
CA PHE A 305 7.24 3.47 18.91
C PHE A 305 6.75 4.79 19.51
N GLY A 306 5.77 4.69 20.42
CA GLY A 306 5.35 5.78 21.30
C GLY A 306 5.93 5.58 22.71
N CYS A 307 6.46 6.63 23.32
CA CYS A 307 6.99 6.58 24.69
C CYS A 307 6.85 7.93 25.39
N ASP A 308 7.13 7.99 26.68
CA ASP A 308 7.25 9.26 27.38
C ASP A 308 8.41 10.08 26.82
N THR A 309 8.26 11.40 26.73
CA THR A 309 9.23 12.30 26.10
C THR A 309 10.63 12.20 26.73
N HIS A 310 10.73 11.96 28.03
CA HIS A 310 12.00 11.78 28.74
C HIS A 310 12.68 10.44 28.45
N ASP A 311 11.95 9.43 27.95
CA ASP A 311 12.48 8.09 27.65
C ASP A 311 12.94 7.90 26.21
N VAL A 312 12.71 8.86 25.31
CA VAL A 312 13.11 8.79 23.89
C VAL A 312 14.57 8.34 23.71
N LYS A 313 15.51 8.97 24.43
CA LYS A 313 16.94 8.64 24.34
C LYS A 313 17.25 7.20 24.80
N ARG A 314 16.48 6.70 25.77
CA ARG A 314 16.64 5.34 26.31
C ARG A 314 16.08 4.31 25.33
N CYS A 315 14.93 4.57 24.76
CA CYS A 315 14.32 3.73 23.74
C CYS A 315 15.21 3.61 22.50
N ARG A 316 15.72 4.74 21.99
CA ARG A 316 16.64 4.76 20.83
C ARG A 316 17.89 3.93 21.08
N ARG A 317 18.54 4.07 22.24
CA ARG A 317 19.72 3.25 22.61
C ARG A 317 19.42 1.75 22.67
N LEU A 318 18.21 1.38 23.09
CA LEU A 318 17.78 -0.02 23.10
C LEU A 318 17.55 -0.53 21.68
N LEU A 319 16.92 0.28 20.82
CA LEU A 319 16.75 -0.03 19.40
C LEU A 319 18.10 -0.22 18.71
N GLU A 320 19.00 0.76 18.81
CA GLU A 320 20.35 0.71 18.22
C GLU A 320 21.10 -0.56 18.64
N ARG A 321 21.02 -0.91 19.93
CA ARG A 321 21.62 -2.15 20.44
C ARG A 321 21.07 -3.41 19.78
N GLU A 322 19.78 -3.48 19.51
CA GLU A 322 19.20 -4.63 18.83
C GLU A 322 19.56 -4.67 17.33
N LEU A 323 19.67 -3.50 16.67
CA LEU A 323 20.20 -3.41 15.31
C LEU A 323 21.65 -3.89 15.22
N CYS A 324 22.53 -3.37 16.10
CA CYS A 324 23.94 -3.79 16.18
C CYS A 324 24.10 -5.30 16.42
N ARG A 325 23.21 -5.91 17.21
CA ARG A 325 23.25 -7.36 17.45
C ARG A 325 23.03 -8.19 16.19
N PHE A 326 22.23 -7.71 15.23
CA PHE A 326 22.05 -8.37 13.95
C PHE A 326 23.26 -8.17 13.04
N ILE A 327 23.92 -7.02 13.14
CA ILE A 327 25.13 -6.70 12.36
C ILE A 327 26.32 -7.52 12.87
N ASP A 328 26.55 -7.53 14.20
CA ASP A 328 27.78 -8.07 14.79
C ASP A 328 27.77 -9.61 14.88
N LYS A 329 26.59 -10.22 14.97
CA LYS A 329 26.49 -11.66 15.24
C LYS A 329 25.55 -12.36 14.26
N PRO A 330 26.04 -13.36 13.51
CA PRO A 330 25.18 -14.16 12.66
C PRO A 330 24.16 -14.92 13.52
N LEU A 331 22.99 -15.19 12.94
CA LEU A 331 21.99 -16.05 13.56
C LEU A 331 22.52 -17.48 13.66
N THR A 332 22.31 -18.12 14.80
CA THR A 332 22.53 -19.57 14.91
C THR A 332 21.52 -20.31 14.00
N ALA A 333 21.87 -21.53 13.60
CA ALA A 333 20.98 -22.38 12.78
C ALA A 333 19.60 -22.53 13.43
N ALA A 334 19.53 -22.69 14.75
CA ALA A 334 18.28 -22.81 15.50
C ALA A 334 17.45 -21.51 15.45
N GLN A 335 18.09 -20.34 15.61
CA GLN A 335 17.40 -19.03 15.53
C GLN A 335 16.84 -18.79 14.13
N LEU A 336 17.62 -19.04 13.09
CA LEU A 336 17.16 -18.88 11.71
C LEU A 336 16.02 -19.86 11.38
N ALA A 337 16.11 -21.11 11.78
CA ALA A 337 15.04 -22.11 11.58
C ALA A 337 13.75 -21.68 12.27
N ALA A 338 13.83 -21.19 13.52
CA ALA A 338 12.66 -20.68 14.26
C ALA A 338 12.03 -19.46 13.57
N ALA A 339 12.85 -18.49 13.12
CA ALA A 339 12.38 -17.29 12.41
C ALA A 339 11.68 -17.65 11.10
N LYS A 340 12.26 -18.55 10.30
CA LYS A 340 11.64 -19.04 9.06
C LYS A 340 10.31 -19.74 9.32
N LYS A 341 10.26 -20.63 10.33
CA LYS A 341 9.03 -21.33 10.69
C LYS A 341 7.93 -20.36 11.12
N GLN A 342 8.26 -19.37 11.94
CA GLN A 342 7.31 -18.33 12.37
C GLN A 342 6.79 -17.53 11.18
N LEU A 343 7.68 -17.04 10.32
CA LEU A 343 7.31 -16.24 9.16
C LEU A 343 6.46 -17.02 8.15
N CYS A 344 6.82 -18.28 7.86
CA CYS A 344 6.02 -19.14 6.99
C CYS A 344 4.63 -19.41 7.56
N GLY A 345 4.51 -19.59 8.88
CA GLY A 345 3.21 -19.70 9.55
C GLY A 345 2.37 -18.44 9.41
N GLN A 346 2.96 -17.26 9.62
CA GLN A 346 2.29 -15.97 9.45
C GLN A 346 1.84 -15.75 7.99
N VAL A 347 2.68 -16.09 7.01
CA VAL A 347 2.31 -16.05 5.58
C VAL A 347 1.10 -16.97 5.33
N GLY A 348 1.09 -18.19 5.88
CA GLY A 348 -0.05 -19.10 5.77
C GLY A 348 -1.33 -18.51 6.34
N ILE A 349 -1.29 -18.00 7.58
CA ILE A 349 -2.44 -17.36 8.25
C ILE A 349 -2.96 -16.15 7.47
N SER A 350 -2.06 -15.31 6.95
CA SER A 350 -2.45 -14.11 6.19
C SER A 350 -3.24 -14.42 4.90
N THR A 351 -3.20 -15.67 4.42
CA THR A 351 -3.95 -16.08 3.22
C THR A 351 -5.41 -16.42 3.50
N ASP A 352 -5.79 -16.61 4.74
CA ASP A 352 -7.19 -16.82 5.14
C ASP A 352 -7.97 -15.51 5.27
N ALA A 353 -7.28 -14.37 5.38
CA ALA A 353 -7.90 -13.05 5.32
C ALA A 353 -8.31 -12.73 3.86
N SER A 354 -9.52 -13.13 3.49
CA SER A 354 -10.00 -13.17 2.10
C SER A 354 -9.93 -11.81 1.40
N GLU A 355 -10.32 -10.72 2.06
CA GLU A 355 -10.30 -9.37 1.50
C GLU A 355 -8.86 -8.87 1.29
N GLY A 356 -8.03 -8.89 2.33
CA GLY A 356 -6.63 -8.47 2.22
C GLY A 356 -5.85 -9.29 1.18
N HIS A 357 -6.21 -10.59 1.04
CA HIS A 357 -5.64 -11.43 -0.01
C HIS A 357 -6.09 -11.00 -1.41
N ALA A 358 -7.37 -10.66 -1.59
CA ALA A 358 -7.91 -10.20 -2.86
C ALA A 358 -7.28 -8.86 -3.29
N LEU A 359 -7.16 -7.90 -2.37
CA LEU A 359 -6.47 -6.63 -2.61
C LEU A 359 -5.00 -6.83 -3.00
N ALA A 360 -4.27 -7.65 -2.24
CA ALA A 360 -2.88 -7.96 -2.55
C ALA A 360 -2.72 -8.69 -3.90
N LEU A 361 -3.69 -9.54 -4.28
CA LEU A 361 -3.73 -10.20 -5.58
C LEU A 361 -3.86 -9.17 -6.71
N GLY A 362 -4.81 -8.23 -6.58
CA GLY A 362 -5.05 -7.17 -7.56
C GLY A 362 -3.82 -6.30 -7.76
N LYS A 363 -3.27 -5.76 -6.68
CA LYS A 363 -2.06 -4.91 -6.70
C LYS A 363 -0.85 -5.64 -7.31
N THR A 364 -0.56 -6.86 -6.83
CA THR A 364 0.58 -7.64 -7.35
C THR A 364 0.42 -7.94 -8.83
N PHE A 365 -0.80 -8.23 -9.29
CA PHE A 365 -1.05 -8.53 -10.70
C PHE A 365 -0.98 -7.27 -11.57
N ALA A 366 -1.46 -6.13 -11.06
CA ALA A 366 -1.36 -4.85 -11.74
C ALA A 366 0.10 -4.42 -11.95
N HIS A 367 0.93 -4.48 -10.90
CA HIS A 367 2.33 -4.02 -10.97
C HIS A 367 3.27 -4.99 -11.68
N TYR A 368 3.10 -6.30 -11.43
CA TYR A 368 4.11 -7.29 -11.86
C TYR A 368 3.61 -8.30 -12.89
N GLY A 369 2.31 -8.31 -13.20
CA GLY A 369 1.72 -9.35 -14.04
C GLY A 369 1.79 -10.76 -13.43
N LEU A 370 2.11 -10.85 -12.14
CA LEU A 370 2.33 -12.10 -11.42
C LEU A 370 1.23 -12.33 -10.41
N HIS A 371 0.87 -13.59 -10.18
CA HIS A 371 0.04 -13.96 -9.03
C HIS A 371 0.92 -14.22 -7.79
N ARG A 372 0.34 -14.00 -6.61
CA ARG A 372 0.99 -14.26 -5.34
C ARG A 372 1.08 -15.77 -5.09
N ASP A 373 2.20 -16.35 -5.44
CA ASP A 373 2.48 -17.78 -5.22
C ASP A 373 3.10 -17.99 -3.83
N ILE A 374 2.29 -18.56 -2.91
CA ILE A 374 2.70 -18.78 -1.53
C ILE A 374 3.79 -19.85 -1.43
N GLU A 375 3.71 -20.92 -2.24
CA GLU A 375 4.73 -21.97 -2.26
C GLU A 375 6.09 -21.39 -2.66
N ARG A 376 6.09 -20.49 -3.65
CA ARG A 376 7.28 -19.77 -4.08
C ARG A 376 7.82 -18.84 -3.00
N ILE A 377 6.94 -18.11 -2.30
CA ILE A 377 7.33 -17.24 -1.18
C ILE A 377 7.93 -18.06 -0.05
N VAL A 378 7.28 -19.15 0.37
CA VAL A 378 7.78 -20.06 1.42
C VAL A 378 9.09 -20.69 1.01
N SER A 379 9.24 -21.13 -0.25
CA SER A 379 10.49 -21.65 -0.78
C SER A 379 11.63 -20.63 -0.71
N ALA A 380 11.35 -19.37 -1.10
CA ALA A 380 12.32 -18.28 -1.06
C ALA A 380 12.75 -17.95 0.39
N ILE A 381 11.80 -17.90 1.34
CA ILE A 381 12.09 -17.72 2.76
C ILE A 381 12.99 -18.87 3.27
N ASN A 382 12.69 -20.11 2.91
CA ASN A 382 13.46 -21.26 3.34
C ASN A 382 14.87 -21.33 2.73
N ALA A 383 15.09 -20.74 1.58
CA ALA A 383 16.39 -20.68 0.91
C ALA A 383 17.36 -19.68 1.56
N VAL A 384 16.88 -18.69 2.32
CA VAL A 384 17.73 -17.65 2.95
C VAL A 384 18.74 -18.27 3.92
N THR A 385 20.00 -17.83 3.90
CA THR A 385 21.09 -18.28 4.79
C THR A 385 21.36 -17.30 5.93
N ALA A 386 22.02 -17.75 6.98
CA ALA A 386 22.42 -16.90 8.12
C ALA A 386 23.40 -15.79 7.68
N ASP A 387 24.32 -16.12 6.79
CA ASP A 387 25.30 -15.17 6.25
C ASP A 387 24.61 -14.08 5.37
N GLU A 388 23.56 -14.45 4.64
CA GLU A 388 22.75 -13.50 3.88
C GLU A 388 22.00 -12.55 4.81
N VAL A 389 21.38 -13.07 5.88
CA VAL A 389 20.71 -12.26 6.90
C VAL A 389 21.67 -11.28 7.55
N GLN A 390 22.88 -11.69 7.93
CA GLN A 390 23.88 -10.82 8.52
C GLN A 390 24.38 -9.75 7.54
N ARG A 391 24.65 -10.12 6.29
CA ARG A 391 25.05 -9.16 5.25
C ARG A 391 23.98 -8.11 5.02
N VAL A 392 22.72 -8.52 4.94
CA VAL A 392 21.60 -7.61 4.78
C VAL A 392 21.44 -6.71 6.02
N ALA A 393 21.62 -7.24 7.23
CA ALA A 393 21.61 -6.42 8.44
C ALA A 393 22.72 -5.35 8.43
N ALA A 394 23.94 -5.73 8.05
CA ALA A 394 25.07 -4.80 7.96
C ALA A 394 24.86 -3.72 6.89
N GLU A 395 24.17 -4.05 5.80
CA GLU A 395 23.86 -3.11 4.73
C GLU A 395 22.70 -2.17 5.10
N VAL A 396 21.61 -2.70 5.68
CA VAL A 396 20.35 -1.95 5.85
C VAL A 396 20.28 -1.24 7.21
N TYR A 397 20.85 -1.84 8.27
CA TYR A 397 20.81 -1.31 9.63
C TYR A 397 22.07 -0.51 10.02
N ALA A 398 22.92 -0.20 9.06
CA ALA A 398 24.13 0.59 9.30
C ALA A 398 23.76 1.95 9.93
N PRO A 399 24.45 2.36 11.03
CA PRO A 399 24.08 3.58 11.77
C PRO A 399 24.14 4.86 10.94
N ASP A 400 25.03 4.93 9.96
CA ASP A 400 25.22 6.06 9.04
C ASP A 400 24.15 6.15 7.95
N ARG A 401 23.18 5.21 7.92
CA ARG A 401 22.07 5.19 6.98
C ARG A 401 20.72 5.50 7.62
N LEU A 402 20.69 5.75 8.91
CA LEU A 402 19.46 5.92 9.66
C LEU A 402 18.94 7.35 9.59
N THR A 403 17.71 7.49 9.18
CA THR A 403 16.90 8.70 9.34
C THR A 403 16.02 8.57 10.57
N THR A 404 15.85 9.66 11.31
CA THR A 404 15.02 9.69 12.53
C THR A 404 14.07 10.86 12.48
N LEU A 405 12.80 10.61 12.77
CA LEU A 405 11.77 11.64 12.96
C LEU A 405 11.16 11.47 14.36
N ILE A 406 11.08 12.56 15.10
CA ILE A 406 10.55 12.59 16.46
C ILE A 406 9.53 13.70 16.57
N TYR A 407 8.32 13.36 17.04
CA TYR A 407 7.32 14.29 17.50
C TYR A 407 7.31 14.33 19.03
N LEU A 408 7.31 15.54 19.61
CA LEU A 408 7.27 15.79 21.04
C LEU A 408 5.99 16.51 21.43
#